data_f4bd7188c1a329fad8b0eb005800daf3
#
_entry.id   f4bd7188c1a329fad8b0eb005800daf3
#
_cell.length_a   1.000
_cell.length_b   1.000
_cell.length_c   1.000
_cell.angle_alpha   90.00
_cell.angle_beta   90.00
_cell.angle_gamma   90.00
#
_symmetry.space_group_name_H-M   'P 1'
#
loop_
_entity.id
_entity.type
_entity.pdbx_description
1 polymer ?
#
loop_
_entity_poly.entity_id
_entity_poly.type
_entity_poly.pdbx_seq_one_letter_code
_entity_poly.pdbx_strand_id
1 'polypeptide(L)'
;MQPAMSKKRVLIFIVAYNAEQTIQSVIRRIPHALADYDTEVLIIDDSSHDHTFECARNSADAGDVPFPLTVLFNPVNQGYGGNQKIGFHYAIEKQFDIVALVHGDGQYAPERLPALLEPLVSGEADAVFGSRMMSRFDALRGGMPLYKFVGNRILSFIQNRLLGSRLSEFHSGYRLYSVKALERLPFERNTNDFHFDTEIILQFFRAGLRIRELPIPTYYGDEICHVNGLKYAFDVIKATLLSRAQDLGIFYERKFDVTTGFGNNPLYRSKLGFESPHTLTVQRVDAGSSVIDIGCASGYLSRALKEKQCMVTGLDRFPVPADVPLDHFIQHDLDEPDLPIDVGQFDYVLLLDVIEHLRSPERFVDALRRARKKDKAPEVIVSTGNVAFVLTRLMLSLGYFNYGARGILDLTHTRLFTFSSFRALFEQAGFQIEKVRGIPAPFPLAVGDNWLGRSLLAINRILIGIWRSLFSYQIFMVVRPLPTVNWLLERAFETAEQRTAKGREA
;
A
#
# COMPACT_ATOMS: atom_id res chain seq x y z
N MET A 1 -13.74 40.45 -13.19
CA MET A 1 -12.29 40.28 -13.06
C MET A 1 -12.07 38.87 -12.53
N GLN A 2 -11.54 37.96 -13.34
CA GLN A 2 -11.04 36.69 -12.83
C GLN A 2 -9.89 37.01 -11.87
N PRO A 3 -9.81 36.39 -10.67
CA PRO A 3 -8.65 36.55 -9.81
C PRO A 3 -7.40 36.14 -10.59
N ALA A 4 -6.38 37.01 -10.60
CA ALA A 4 -5.09 36.66 -11.19
C ALA A 4 -4.63 35.35 -10.55
N MET A 5 -4.51 34.29 -11.35
CA MET A 5 -3.96 33.00 -10.86
C MET A 5 -2.58 33.32 -10.28
N SER A 6 -2.37 33.03 -9.00
CA SER A 6 -1.07 33.18 -8.37
C SER A 6 -0.05 32.35 -9.15
N LYS A 7 1.11 32.95 -9.44
CA LYS A 7 2.19 32.22 -10.10
C LYS A 7 2.55 30.99 -9.27
N LYS A 8 2.84 29.88 -9.94
CA LYS A 8 3.33 28.67 -9.27
C LYS A 8 4.70 28.94 -8.65
N ARG A 9 4.89 28.51 -7.41
CA ARG A 9 6.16 28.60 -6.70
C ARG A 9 7.04 27.40 -7.05
N VAL A 10 8.20 27.66 -7.62
CA VAL A 10 9.12 26.62 -8.10
C VAL A 10 10.45 26.73 -7.37
N LEU A 11 10.87 25.67 -6.70
CA LEU A 11 12.20 25.54 -6.10
C LEU A 11 13.13 24.77 -7.06
N ILE A 12 14.20 25.40 -7.49
CA ILE A 12 15.31 24.69 -8.16
C ILE A 12 16.29 24.30 -7.07
N PHE A 13 16.31 23.01 -6.75
CA PHE A 13 17.16 22.46 -5.71
C PHE A 13 18.39 21.80 -6.31
N ILE A 14 19.57 22.33 -6.00
CA ILE A 14 20.85 21.80 -6.47
C ILE A 14 21.55 21.08 -5.32
N VAL A 15 21.70 19.76 -5.46
CA VAL A 15 22.54 18.96 -4.56
C VAL A 15 24.00 19.09 -4.98
N ALA A 16 24.88 19.46 -4.05
CA ALA A 16 26.28 19.68 -4.33
C ALA A 16 27.20 18.90 -3.37
N TYR A 17 28.22 18.26 -3.90
CA TYR A 17 29.29 17.62 -3.16
C TYR A 17 30.52 17.51 -4.02
N ASN A 18 31.65 18.17 -3.61
CA ASN A 18 32.93 18.29 -4.35
C ASN A 18 32.69 18.71 -5.81
N ALA A 19 31.99 19.83 -5.99
CA ALA A 19 31.54 20.35 -7.29
C ALA A 19 32.13 21.74 -7.59
N GLU A 20 33.27 22.14 -7.01
CA GLU A 20 33.82 23.49 -7.16
C GLU A 20 34.06 23.90 -8.62
N GLN A 21 34.41 22.93 -9.49
CA GLN A 21 34.69 23.18 -10.92
C GLN A 21 33.41 23.36 -11.76
N THR A 22 32.28 22.85 -11.31
CA THR A 22 31.06 22.75 -12.11
C THR A 22 29.94 23.61 -11.61
N ILE A 23 29.83 23.84 -10.29
CA ILE A 23 28.69 24.47 -9.64
C ILE A 23 28.31 25.83 -10.23
N GLN A 24 29.31 26.72 -10.51
CA GLN A 24 29.05 28.04 -11.10
C GLN A 24 28.48 27.92 -12.52
N SER A 25 29.01 26.96 -13.31
CA SER A 25 28.47 26.70 -14.66
C SER A 25 27.03 26.20 -14.60
N VAL A 26 26.67 25.31 -13.65
CA VAL A 26 25.29 24.82 -13.45
C VAL A 26 24.39 25.99 -13.11
N ILE A 27 24.78 26.85 -12.19
CA ILE A 27 23.99 28.04 -11.78
C ILE A 27 23.70 28.94 -12.97
N ARG A 28 24.73 29.33 -13.75
CA ARG A 28 24.58 30.24 -14.91
C ARG A 28 23.76 29.66 -16.06
N ARG A 29 23.62 28.35 -16.13
CA ARG A 29 22.82 27.63 -17.15
C ARG A 29 21.32 27.54 -16.80
N ILE A 30 20.89 28.02 -15.62
CA ILE A 30 19.47 28.04 -15.25
C ILE A 30 18.73 29.03 -16.16
N PRO A 31 17.68 28.60 -16.88
CA PRO A 31 17.05 29.43 -17.89
C PRO A 31 16.28 30.62 -17.30
N HIS A 32 16.47 31.81 -17.89
CA HIS A 32 15.71 33.01 -17.55
C HIS A 32 14.19 32.87 -17.78
N ALA A 33 13.76 31.95 -18.66
CA ALA A 33 12.35 31.64 -18.92
C ALA A 33 11.59 31.18 -17.65
N LEU A 34 12.28 30.74 -16.61
CA LEU A 34 11.67 30.39 -15.33
C LEU A 34 11.14 31.60 -14.53
N ALA A 35 11.39 32.84 -14.97
CA ALA A 35 10.79 34.06 -14.43
C ALA A 35 9.26 34.14 -14.62
N ASP A 36 8.70 33.29 -15.47
CA ASP A 36 7.24 33.13 -15.58
C ASP A 36 6.61 32.55 -14.32
N TYR A 37 7.42 31.90 -13.47
CA TYR A 37 7.07 31.33 -12.17
C TYR A 37 7.62 32.19 -11.02
N ASP A 38 7.18 31.94 -9.80
CA ASP A 38 7.82 32.44 -8.57
C ASP A 38 8.95 31.45 -8.21
N THR A 39 10.14 31.71 -8.80
CA THR A 39 11.28 30.79 -8.77
C THR A 39 12.29 31.18 -7.72
N GLU A 40 12.76 30.22 -6.95
CA GLU A 40 13.88 30.32 -6.01
C GLU A 40 14.90 29.19 -6.30
N VAL A 41 16.16 29.45 -6.10
CA VAL A 41 17.26 28.48 -6.20
C VAL A 41 17.78 28.17 -4.81
N LEU A 42 17.85 26.90 -4.46
CA LEU A 42 18.46 26.39 -3.24
C LEU A 42 19.65 25.50 -3.60
N ILE A 43 20.79 25.78 -3.03
CA ILE A 43 21.99 24.92 -3.11
C ILE A 43 22.27 24.40 -1.71
N ILE A 44 22.42 23.08 -1.58
CA ILE A 44 22.87 22.47 -0.33
C ILE A 44 24.16 21.71 -0.60
N ASP A 45 25.25 22.22 -0.07
CA ASP A 45 26.53 21.57 -0.05
C ASP A 45 26.58 20.52 1.04
N ASP A 46 26.81 19.27 0.67
CA ASP A 46 26.79 18.12 1.58
C ASP A 46 28.14 17.90 2.27
N SER A 47 28.71 18.96 2.86
CA SER A 47 30.00 18.92 3.58
C SER A 47 31.16 18.58 2.65
N SER A 48 31.29 19.35 1.53
CA SER A 48 32.40 19.22 0.59
C SER A 48 33.73 19.48 1.25
N HIS A 49 34.78 18.87 0.68
CA HIS A 49 36.17 19.09 1.09
C HIS A 49 36.92 20.09 0.21
N ASP A 50 36.28 20.53 -0.87
CA ASP A 50 36.76 21.54 -1.81
C ASP A 50 36.07 22.90 -1.59
N HIS A 51 36.24 23.86 -2.48
CA HIS A 51 35.63 25.19 -2.39
C HIS A 51 34.21 25.28 -3.01
N THR A 52 33.44 24.18 -3.05
CA THR A 52 32.09 24.14 -3.62
C THR A 52 31.16 25.19 -2.98
N PHE A 53 31.15 25.30 -1.65
CA PHE A 53 30.32 26.26 -0.93
C PHE A 53 30.65 27.70 -1.25
N GLU A 54 31.97 28.05 -1.23
CA GLU A 54 32.48 29.41 -1.55
C GLU A 54 32.15 29.77 -2.99
N CYS A 55 32.30 28.85 -3.94
CA CYS A 55 31.98 29.06 -5.34
C CYS A 55 30.50 29.33 -5.54
N ALA A 56 29.61 28.59 -4.84
CA ALA A 56 28.18 28.81 -4.88
C ALA A 56 27.77 30.15 -4.25
N ARG A 57 28.39 30.52 -3.11
CA ARG A 57 28.17 31.81 -2.44
C ARG A 57 28.61 32.99 -3.32
N ASN A 58 29.76 32.90 -3.96
CA ASN A 58 30.24 33.93 -4.88
C ASN A 58 29.28 34.16 -6.05
N SER A 59 28.65 33.10 -6.58
CA SER A 59 27.60 33.20 -7.61
C SER A 59 26.35 33.87 -7.10
N ALA A 60 25.97 33.64 -5.84
CA ALA A 60 24.85 34.30 -5.21
C ALA A 60 25.11 35.81 -5.04
N ASP A 61 26.29 36.18 -4.55
CA ASP A 61 26.68 37.57 -4.32
C ASP A 61 26.89 38.34 -5.65
N ALA A 62 27.34 37.65 -6.71
CA ALA A 62 27.47 38.22 -8.05
C ALA A 62 26.13 38.37 -8.80
N GLY A 63 25.07 37.75 -8.37
CA GLY A 63 23.77 37.74 -9.05
C GLY A 63 23.80 36.97 -10.38
N ASP A 64 24.52 35.83 -10.43
CA ASP A 64 24.67 35.00 -11.63
C ASP A 64 23.34 34.45 -12.20
N VAL A 65 22.26 34.48 -11.39
CA VAL A 65 20.90 34.17 -11.82
C VAL A 65 19.89 35.23 -11.36
N PRO A 66 18.81 35.46 -12.11
CA PRO A 66 17.81 36.48 -11.80
C PRO A 66 16.81 36.04 -10.71
N PHE A 67 17.12 35.01 -9.94
CA PHE A 67 16.27 34.45 -8.92
C PHE A 67 16.93 34.55 -7.54
N PRO A 68 16.15 34.63 -6.45
CA PRO A 68 16.70 34.45 -5.10
C PRO A 68 17.50 33.15 -5.03
N LEU A 69 18.72 33.24 -4.56
CA LEU A 69 19.65 32.11 -4.43
C LEU A 69 20.05 31.93 -2.96
N THR A 70 19.64 30.83 -2.37
CA THR A 70 20.02 30.44 -1.01
C THR A 70 21.07 29.32 -1.07
N VAL A 71 22.18 29.50 -0.34
CA VAL A 71 23.25 28.49 -0.25
C VAL A 71 23.39 28.04 1.19
N LEU A 72 23.25 26.74 1.41
CA LEU A 72 23.37 26.08 2.70
C LEU A 72 24.55 25.10 2.69
N PHE A 73 25.10 24.82 3.88
CA PHE A 73 26.18 23.87 4.09
C PHE A 73 25.78 22.88 5.18
N ASN A 74 25.80 21.59 4.89
CA ASN A 74 25.55 20.56 5.88
C ASN A 74 26.74 20.44 6.83
N PRO A 75 26.56 20.47 8.16
CA PRO A 75 27.67 20.36 9.10
C PRO A 75 28.36 18.99 9.08
N VAL A 76 27.66 17.97 8.55
CA VAL A 76 28.15 16.61 8.36
C VAL A 76 27.55 16.08 7.06
N ASN A 77 28.33 15.35 6.28
CA ASN A 77 27.84 14.71 5.06
C ASN A 77 26.67 13.78 5.35
N GLN A 78 25.53 14.05 4.73
CA GLN A 78 24.29 13.29 4.89
C GLN A 78 24.15 12.17 3.86
N GLY A 79 24.99 12.15 2.85
CA GLY A 79 24.89 11.28 1.70
C GLY A 79 23.87 11.74 0.67
N TYR A 80 23.89 11.12 -0.49
CA TYR A 80 23.10 11.52 -1.66
C TYR A 80 21.59 11.62 -1.36
N GLY A 81 21.00 10.57 -0.75
CA GLY A 81 19.59 10.57 -0.37
C GLY A 81 19.32 11.50 0.82
N GLY A 82 20.27 11.62 1.76
CA GLY A 82 20.12 12.47 2.93
C GLY A 82 20.04 13.95 2.55
N ASN A 83 20.90 14.40 1.63
CA ASN A 83 20.86 15.78 1.13
C ASN A 83 19.55 16.07 0.39
N GLN A 84 19.04 15.13 -0.43
CA GLN A 84 17.74 15.28 -1.09
C GLN A 84 16.58 15.45 -0.08
N LYS A 85 16.58 14.69 1.01
CA LYS A 85 15.54 14.81 2.06
C LYS A 85 15.48 16.22 2.63
N ILE A 86 16.63 16.85 2.89
CA ILE A 86 16.71 18.22 3.43
C ILE A 86 16.08 19.21 2.45
N GLY A 87 16.43 19.12 1.16
CA GLY A 87 15.88 20.01 0.14
C GLY A 87 14.38 19.79 -0.10
N PHE A 88 13.90 18.56 -0.04
CA PHE A 88 12.45 18.29 -0.13
C PHE A 88 11.69 18.80 1.09
N HIS A 89 12.26 18.63 2.28
CA HIS A 89 11.69 19.19 3.50
C HIS A 89 11.62 20.72 3.44
N TYR A 90 12.69 21.38 2.98
CA TYR A 90 12.71 22.84 2.73
C TYR A 90 11.57 23.26 1.78
N ALA A 91 11.38 22.53 0.67
CA ALA A 91 10.33 22.81 -0.29
C ALA A 91 8.93 22.75 0.34
N ILE A 92 8.69 21.76 1.22
CA ILE A 92 7.44 21.57 1.96
C ILE A 92 7.26 22.72 2.97
N GLU A 93 8.23 22.99 3.82
CA GLU A 93 8.15 24.03 4.85
C GLU A 93 7.93 25.43 4.27
N LYS A 94 8.60 25.73 3.15
CA LYS A 94 8.46 27.01 2.43
C LYS A 94 7.25 27.05 1.51
N GLN A 95 6.44 25.97 1.46
CA GLN A 95 5.21 25.89 0.68
C GLN A 95 5.41 26.15 -0.83
N PHE A 96 6.43 25.57 -1.43
CA PHE A 96 6.56 25.52 -2.88
C PHE A 96 5.51 24.60 -3.50
N ASP A 97 5.14 24.84 -4.76
CA ASP A 97 4.27 23.94 -5.52
C ASP A 97 5.09 22.80 -6.13
N ILE A 98 6.30 23.09 -6.59
CA ILE A 98 7.16 22.16 -7.34
C ILE A 98 8.60 22.31 -6.85
N VAL A 99 9.28 21.15 -6.71
CA VAL A 99 10.74 21.10 -6.51
C VAL A 99 11.40 20.40 -7.70
N ALA A 100 12.38 21.02 -8.29
CA ALA A 100 13.18 20.50 -9.40
C ALA A 100 14.59 20.18 -8.90
N LEU A 101 14.94 18.89 -8.82
CA LEU A 101 16.25 18.42 -8.40
C LEU A 101 17.23 18.50 -9.56
N VAL A 102 18.33 19.23 -9.36
CA VAL A 102 19.45 19.35 -10.29
C VAL A 102 20.74 18.97 -9.55
N HIS A 103 21.72 18.43 -10.25
CA HIS A 103 23.01 18.06 -9.66
C HIS A 103 24.05 19.11 -9.93
N GLY A 104 24.88 19.41 -8.92
CA GLY A 104 25.99 20.40 -9.01
C GLY A 104 27.15 19.93 -9.87
N ASP A 105 27.23 18.65 -10.25
CA ASP A 105 28.27 18.04 -11.09
C ASP A 105 28.16 18.38 -12.58
N GLY A 106 27.08 19.04 -13.00
CA GLY A 106 26.86 19.46 -14.38
C GLY A 106 26.44 18.39 -15.36
N GLN A 107 26.20 17.13 -14.91
CA GLN A 107 25.78 16.02 -15.79
C GLN A 107 24.41 16.25 -16.44
N TYR A 108 23.53 17.00 -15.78
CA TYR A 108 22.20 17.30 -16.30
C TYR A 108 22.13 18.72 -16.87
N ALA A 109 21.29 18.88 -17.87
CA ALA A 109 21.10 20.14 -18.58
C ALA A 109 20.02 21.00 -17.93
N PRO A 110 20.35 22.05 -17.13
CA PRO A 110 19.36 22.96 -16.53
C PRO A 110 18.44 23.60 -17.57
N GLU A 111 18.89 23.75 -18.81
CA GLU A 111 18.15 24.29 -19.95
C GLU A 111 16.86 23.51 -20.24
N ARG A 112 16.76 22.26 -19.77
CA ARG A 112 15.58 21.41 -19.95
C ARG A 112 14.50 21.67 -18.91
N LEU A 113 14.77 22.44 -17.84
CA LEU A 113 13.83 22.71 -16.76
C LEU A 113 12.46 23.21 -17.24
N PRO A 114 12.34 24.20 -18.18
CA PRO A 114 11.05 24.66 -18.62
C PRO A 114 10.16 23.55 -19.20
N ALA A 115 10.74 22.68 -20.05
CA ALA A 115 10.01 21.55 -20.63
C ALA A 115 9.64 20.47 -19.59
N LEU A 116 10.52 20.23 -18.60
CA LEU A 116 10.26 19.26 -17.54
C LEU A 116 9.21 19.75 -16.51
N LEU A 117 9.05 21.07 -16.35
CA LEU A 117 8.06 21.65 -15.46
C LEU A 117 6.62 21.56 -16.01
N GLU A 118 6.46 21.61 -17.33
CA GLU A 118 5.16 21.72 -17.99
C GLU A 118 4.13 20.68 -17.53
N PRO A 119 4.43 19.36 -17.45
CA PRO A 119 3.45 18.37 -16.98
C PRO A 119 3.05 18.50 -15.51
N LEU A 120 3.90 19.09 -14.67
CA LEU A 120 3.59 19.36 -13.25
C LEU A 120 2.71 20.60 -13.12
N VAL A 121 3.02 21.65 -13.88
CA VAL A 121 2.25 22.90 -13.89
C VAL A 121 0.85 22.68 -14.41
N SER A 122 0.70 21.89 -15.48
CA SER A 122 -0.60 21.52 -16.05
C SER A 122 -1.38 20.52 -15.19
N GLY A 123 -0.74 19.92 -14.17
CA GLY A 123 -1.36 18.87 -13.35
C GLY A 123 -1.51 17.51 -14.05
N GLU A 124 -0.81 17.30 -15.17
CA GLU A 124 -0.79 16.01 -15.88
C GLU A 124 -0.01 14.93 -15.13
N ALA A 125 1.03 15.32 -14.38
CA ALA A 125 1.88 14.43 -13.60
C ALA A 125 2.06 14.92 -12.16
N ASP A 126 2.43 13.99 -11.28
CA ASP A 126 2.81 14.25 -9.90
C ASP A 126 4.34 14.22 -9.72
N ALA A 127 5.05 13.57 -10.66
CA ALA A 127 6.49 13.67 -10.82
C ALA A 127 6.89 13.60 -12.32
N VAL A 128 8.00 14.28 -12.67
CA VAL A 128 8.59 14.21 -14.00
C VAL A 128 10.04 13.79 -13.90
N PHE A 129 10.42 12.76 -14.65
CA PHE A 129 11.77 12.23 -14.69
C PHE A 129 12.41 12.50 -16.05
N GLY A 130 13.58 13.09 -16.03
CA GLY A 130 14.41 13.21 -17.20
C GLY A 130 15.05 11.86 -17.52
N SER A 131 14.76 11.28 -18.68
CA SER A 131 15.30 9.99 -19.10
C SER A 131 16.30 10.14 -20.24
N ARG A 132 17.46 9.51 -20.07
CA ARG A 132 18.51 9.38 -21.10
C ARG A 132 18.27 8.18 -22.02
N MET A 133 17.33 7.28 -21.62
CA MET A 133 17.12 5.98 -22.25
C MET A 133 15.88 5.94 -23.14
N MET A 134 15.13 7.03 -23.29
CA MET A 134 13.96 7.12 -24.17
C MET A 134 14.36 7.02 -25.64
N SER A 135 15.47 7.63 -26.02
CA SER A 135 16.06 7.44 -27.35
C SER A 135 17.05 6.28 -27.33
N ARG A 136 17.01 5.45 -28.37
CA ARG A 136 17.67 4.12 -28.37
C ARG A 136 19.19 4.19 -28.27
N PHE A 137 19.80 5.27 -28.74
CA PHE A 137 21.27 5.41 -28.83
C PHE A 137 21.82 6.75 -28.31
N ASP A 138 20.98 7.70 -27.92
CA ASP A 138 21.44 9.03 -27.50
C ASP A 138 22.28 8.97 -26.22
N ALA A 139 21.98 8.03 -25.32
CA ALA A 139 22.80 7.79 -24.15
C ALA A 139 24.25 7.40 -24.50
N LEU A 140 24.42 6.52 -25.49
CA LEU A 140 25.74 6.10 -25.95
C LEU A 140 26.44 7.21 -26.73
N ARG A 141 25.74 7.99 -27.56
CA ARG A 141 26.26 9.15 -28.26
C ARG A 141 26.71 10.24 -27.30
N GLY A 142 26.04 10.38 -26.16
CA GLY A 142 26.41 11.31 -25.08
C GLY A 142 27.55 10.80 -24.16
N GLY A 143 28.23 9.72 -24.55
CA GLY A 143 29.42 9.22 -23.84
C GLY A 143 29.14 8.24 -22.70
N MET A 144 27.88 7.74 -22.58
CA MET A 144 27.59 6.74 -21.54
C MET A 144 28.39 5.45 -21.80
N PRO A 145 29.17 4.94 -20.82
CA PRO A 145 29.87 3.68 -20.96
C PRO A 145 28.94 2.52 -21.25
N LEU A 146 29.30 1.60 -22.15
CA LEU A 146 28.46 0.50 -22.59
C LEU A 146 27.95 -0.38 -21.42
N TYR A 147 28.81 -0.66 -20.45
CA TYR A 147 28.41 -1.46 -19.28
C TYR A 147 27.35 -0.76 -18.41
N LYS A 148 27.41 0.59 -18.29
CA LYS A 148 26.38 1.38 -17.60
C LYS A 148 25.06 1.36 -18.38
N PHE A 149 25.14 1.51 -19.71
CA PHE A 149 23.97 1.44 -20.59
C PHE A 149 23.26 0.08 -20.49
N VAL A 150 24.01 -1.02 -20.59
CA VAL A 150 23.45 -2.38 -20.48
C VAL A 150 22.91 -2.65 -19.08
N GLY A 151 23.67 -2.30 -18.04
CA GLY A 151 23.25 -2.45 -16.65
C GLY A 151 21.96 -1.70 -16.33
N ASN A 152 21.85 -0.43 -16.76
CA ASN A 152 20.64 0.38 -16.60
C ASN A 152 19.43 -0.27 -17.28
N ARG A 153 19.58 -0.77 -18.51
CA ARG A 153 18.47 -1.45 -19.22
C ARG A 153 18.04 -2.74 -18.53
N ILE A 154 18.98 -3.54 -18.04
CA ILE A 154 18.67 -4.79 -17.32
C ILE A 154 17.93 -4.46 -16.03
N LEU A 155 18.44 -3.52 -15.23
CA LEU A 155 17.81 -3.13 -13.96
C LEU A 155 16.42 -2.54 -14.19
N SER A 156 16.26 -1.61 -15.15
CA SER A 156 14.98 -1.02 -15.51
C SER A 156 13.99 -2.08 -16.01
N PHE A 157 14.45 -3.06 -16.80
CA PHE A 157 13.60 -4.18 -17.22
C PHE A 157 13.10 -5.02 -16.04
N ILE A 158 14.00 -5.38 -15.11
CA ILE A 158 13.64 -6.15 -13.90
C ILE A 158 12.64 -5.38 -13.05
N GLN A 159 12.92 -4.09 -12.78
CA GLN A 159 12.03 -3.24 -11.99
C GLN A 159 10.65 -3.07 -12.65
N ASN A 160 10.60 -2.78 -13.94
CA ASN A 160 9.35 -2.72 -14.70
C ASN A 160 8.55 -4.03 -14.59
N ARG A 161 9.24 -5.18 -14.71
CA ARG A 161 8.58 -6.49 -14.62
C ARG A 161 8.02 -6.77 -13.24
N LEU A 162 8.76 -6.37 -12.19
CA LEU A 162 8.33 -6.53 -10.79
C LEU A 162 7.20 -5.56 -10.41
N LEU A 163 7.23 -4.32 -10.92
CA LEU A 163 6.30 -3.26 -10.54
C LEU A 163 5.08 -3.16 -11.45
N GLY A 164 5.08 -3.85 -12.59
CA GLY A 164 4.05 -3.69 -13.61
C GLY A 164 4.07 -2.31 -14.29
N SER A 165 5.23 -1.64 -14.30
CA SER A 165 5.44 -0.31 -14.85
C SER A 165 6.08 -0.35 -16.25
N ARG A 166 6.29 0.83 -16.84
CA ARG A 166 6.87 0.98 -18.18
C ARG A 166 7.84 2.16 -18.29
N LEU A 167 8.58 2.46 -17.20
CA LEU A 167 9.57 3.51 -17.24
C LEU A 167 10.75 3.10 -18.14
N SER A 168 11.25 4.05 -18.91
CA SER A 168 12.41 3.84 -19.76
C SER A 168 13.71 3.83 -18.94
N GLU A 169 13.74 4.57 -17.82
CA GLU A 169 14.89 4.69 -16.93
C GLU A 169 14.49 4.91 -15.47
N PHE A 170 15.03 4.10 -14.54
CA PHE A 170 14.88 4.28 -13.10
C PHE A 170 16.05 5.02 -12.44
N HIS A 171 17.16 5.20 -13.15
CA HIS A 171 18.45 5.54 -12.57
C HIS A 171 19.00 6.93 -13.01
N SER A 172 18.10 7.77 -13.54
CA SER A 172 18.40 9.20 -13.74
C SER A 172 18.12 9.98 -12.46
N GLY A 173 19.04 10.86 -12.07
CA GLY A 173 18.85 11.76 -10.92
C GLY A 173 18.16 13.09 -11.29
N TYR A 174 17.82 13.33 -12.56
CA TYR A 174 17.13 14.55 -12.97
C TYR A 174 15.63 14.41 -12.80
N ARG A 175 15.09 14.94 -11.69
CA ARG A 175 13.73 14.69 -11.27
C ARG A 175 13.05 15.92 -10.73
N LEU A 176 11.78 16.07 -11.08
CA LEU A 176 10.93 17.12 -10.60
C LEU A 176 9.72 16.50 -9.90
N TYR A 177 9.31 17.10 -8.80
CA TYR A 177 8.21 16.58 -7.99
C TYR A 177 7.21 17.70 -7.65
N SER A 178 5.93 17.37 -7.66
CA SER A 178 4.93 18.14 -6.96
C SER A 178 5.16 18.04 -5.46
N VAL A 179 5.26 19.17 -4.76
CA VAL A 179 5.45 19.21 -3.31
C VAL A 179 4.28 18.53 -2.60
N LYS A 180 3.06 18.75 -3.09
CA LYS A 180 1.85 18.08 -2.60
C LYS A 180 1.93 16.54 -2.73
N ALA A 181 2.64 16.02 -3.72
CA ALA A 181 2.88 14.58 -3.83
C ALA A 181 3.91 14.10 -2.80
N LEU A 182 5.00 14.87 -2.58
CA LEU A 182 6.02 14.56 -1.57
C LEU A 182 5.45 14.53 -0.15
N GLU A 183 4.56 15.45 0.22
CA GLU A 183 3.90 15.49 1.53
C GLU A 183 3.14 14.18 1.87
N ARG A 184 2.74 13.42 0.86
CA ARG A 184 2.03 12.15 1.02
C ARG A 184 2.95 10.97 1.23
N LEU A 185 4.25 11.15 1.05
CA LEU A 185 5.24 10.06 1.06
C LEU A 185 6.12 10.12 2.31
N PRO A 186 6.40 8.99 2.95
CA PRO A 186 7.34 8.94 4.06
C PRO A 186 8.81 8.92 3.57
N PHE A 187 9.18 9.83 2.65
CA PHE A 187 10.51 9.85 2.01
C PHE A 187 11.65 10.06 3.01
N GLU A 188 11.39 10.67 4.16
CA GLU A 188 12.36 10.83 5.24
C GLU A 188 12.88 9.49 5.79
N ARG A 189 12.08 8.42 5.64
CA ARG A 189 12.44 7.05 6.06
C ARG A 189 13.27 6.28 5.03
N ASN A 190 13.46 6.85 3.85
CA ASN A 190 14.28 6.25 2.81
C ASN A 190 15.75 6.25 3.19
N THR A 191 16.53 5.47 2.48
CA THR A 191 17.99 5.44 2.65
C THR A 191 18.65 6.83 2.42
N ASN A 192 19.82 7.04 2.99
CA ASN A 192 20.67 8.19 2.65
C ASN A 192 21.61 7.91 1.48
N ASP A 193 21.69 6.66 1.01
CA ASP A 193 22.56 6.22 -0.07
C ASP A 193 21.92 6.44 -1.46
N PHE A 194 22.61 6.09 -2.54
CA PHE A 194 22.21 6.32 -3.94
C PHE A 194 20.89 5.64 -4.36
N HIS A 195 20.50 4.54 -3.72
CA HIS A 195 19.23 3.88 -4.05
C HIS A 195 18.00 4.56 -3.43
N PHE A 196 18.17 5.74 -2.78
CA PHE A 196 17.08 6.65 -2.40
C PHE A 196 16.12 6.89 -3.58
N ASP A 197 16.69 7.10 -4.75
CA ASP A 197 15.96 7.33 -6.00
C ASP A 197 15.00 6.18 -6.36
N THR A 198 15.42 4.95 -6.11
CA THR A 198 14.54 3.79 -6.28
C THR A 198 13.44 3.76 -5.23
N GLU A 199 13.78 4.01 -3.97
CA GLU A 199 12.80 3.94 -2.88
C GLU A 199 11.68 4.96 -3.03
N ILE A 200 12.00 6.20 -3.43
CA ILE A 200 10.97 7.22 -3.68
C ILE A 200 10.08 6.86 -4.88
N ILE A 201 10.62 6.27 -5.95
CA ILE A 201 9.82 5.76 -7.08
C ILE A 201 8.84 4.68 -6.60
N LEU A 202 9.30 3.74 -5.76
CA LEU A 202 8.46 2.70 -5.19
C LEU A 202 7.31 3.30 -4.38
N GLN A 203 7.60 4.37 -3.61
CA GLN A 203 6.57 5.11 -2.86
C GLN A 203 5.56 5.79 -3.79
N PHE A 204 6.01 6.40 -4.91
CA PHE A 204 5.12 6.97 -5.92
C PHE A 204 4.17 5.94 -6.51
N PHE A 205 4.67 4.77 -6.92
CA PHE A 205 3.84 3.68 -7.43
C PHE A 205 2.84 3.19 -6.39
N ARG A 206 3.26 3.04 -5.13
CA ARG A 206 2.38 2.60 -4.03
C ARG A 206 1.29 3.62 -3.71
N ALA A 207 1.61 4.91 -3.82
CA ALA A 207 0.65 6.01 -3.63
C ALA A 207 -0.32 6.18 -4.81
N GLY A 208 -0.10 5.46 -5.92
CA GLY A 208 -0.88 5.64 -7.14
C GLY A 208 -0.65 6.99 -7.82
N LEU A 209 0.53 7.60 -7.60
CA LEU A 209 0.91 8.89 -8.16
C LEU A 209 1.44 8.73 -9.59
N ARG A 210 1.20 9.75 -10.40
CA ARG A 210 1.49 9.74 -11.84
C ARG A 210 2.93 10.21 -12.10
N ILE A 211 3.71 9.36 -12.74
CA ILE A 211 5.08 9.68 -13.17
C ILE A 211 5.07 9.84 -14.70
N ARG A 212 5.67 10.93 -15.19
CA ARG A 212 5.92 11.17 -16.61
C ARG A 212 7.41 11.18 -16.88
N GLU A 213 7.85 10.60 -17.99
CA GLU A 213 9.22 10.72 -18.46
C GLU A 213 9.32 11.67 -19.65
N LEU A 214 10.38 12.46 -19.69
CA LEU A 214 10.74 13.29 -20.83
C LEU A 214 12.22 13.07 -21.20
N PRO A 215 12.57 13.14 -22.50
CA PRO A 215 13.92 12.91 -22.94
C PRO A 215 14.84 14.06 -22.51
N ILE A 216 16.00 13.70 -21.98
CA ILE A 216 17.07 14.64 -21.66
C ILE A 216 18.37 14.26 -22.40
N PRO A 217 19.20 15.23 -22.73
CA PRO A 217 20.53 14.95 -23.28
C PRO A 217 21.39 14.21 -22.26
N THR A 218 22.28 13.38 -22.75
CA THR A 218 23.27 12.66 -21.94
C THR A 218 24.63 13.36 -22.12
N TYR A 219 25.27 13.64 -21.02
CA TYR A 219 26.64 14.11 -21.02
C TYR A 219 27.44 13.31 -19.99
N TYR A 220 28.55 12.71 -20.45
CA TYR A 220 29.54 12.06 -19.61
C TYR A 220 30.90 12.68 -19.94
N GLY A 221 31.43 13.46 -19.00
CA GLY A 221 32.73 14.05 -19.05
C GLY A 221 33.74 13.28 -18.20
N ASP A 222 34.71 13.98 -17.63
CA ASP A 222 35.78 13.43 -16.81
C ASP A 222 35.36 13.22 -15.33
N GLU A 223 34.06 13.11 -15.06
CA GLU A 223 33.54 13.04 -13.70
C GLU A 223 33.84 11.71 -13.01
N ILE A 224 34.17 11.76 -11.73
CA ILE A 224 34.44 10.59 -10.90
C ILE A 224 33.09 9.96 -10.46
N CYS A 225 32.81 8.76 -10.94
CA CYS A 225 31.62 8.02 -10.50
C CYS A 225 31.86 7.36 -9.13
N HIS A 226 31.28 7.89 -8.08
CA HIS A 226 31.43 7.37 -6.71
C HIS A 226 30.56 6.14 -6.42
N VAL A 227 29.73 5.68 -7.38
CA VAL A 227 28.77 4.60 -7.18
C VAL A 227 29.40 3.23 -7.46
N ASN A 228 29.43 2.35 -6.46
CA ASN A 228 29.73 0.94 -6.68
C ASN A 228 28.52 0.28 -7.38
N GLY A 229 28.64 0.02 -8.69
CA GLY A 229 27.54 -0.42 -9.52
C GLY A 229 26.93 -1.77 -9.11
N LEU A 230 27.72 -2.73 -8.60
CA LEU A 230 27.21 -4.03 -8.14
C LEU A 230 26.41 -3.91 -6.83
N LYS A 231 26.96 -3.17 -5.85
CA LYS A 231 26.25 -2.88 -4.61
C LYS A 231 24.95 -2.14 -4.88
N TYR A 232 24.98 -1.12 -5.72
CA TYR A 232 23.83 -0.34 -6.13
C TYR A 232 22.75 -1.24 -6.78
N ALA A 233 23.14 -2.10 -7.73
CA ALA A 233 22.23 -3.01 -8.39
C ALA A 233 21.56 -3.98 -7.38
N PHE A 234 22.33 -4.52 -6.43
CA PHE A 234 21.80 -5.36 -5.37
C PHE A 234 20.80 -4.60 -4.49
N ASP A 235 21.13 -3.40 -4.03
CA ASP A 235 20.29 -2.59 -3.16
C ASP A 235 18.98 -2.19 -3.85
N VAL A 236 19.03 -1.82 -5.12
CA VAL A 236 17.87 -1.50 -5.98
C VAL A 236 16.94 -2.70 -6.12
N ILE A 237 17.46 -3.88 -6.44
CA ILE A 237 16.67 -5.11 -6.58
C ILE A 237 16.08 -5.50 -5.24
N LYS A 238 16.89 -5.46 -4.16
CA LYS A 238 16.44 -5.75 -2.80
C LYS A 238 15.28 -4.85 -2.38
N ALA A 239 15.39 -3.52 -2.54
CA ALA A 239 14.34 -2.57 -2.21
C ALA A 239 13.06 -2.85 -3.01
N THR A 240 13.19 -3.14 -4.32
CA THR A 240 12.05 -3.47 -5.19
C THR A 240 11.35 -4.76 -4.75
N LEU A 241 12.12 -5.82 -4.44
CA LEU A 241 11.58 -7.09 -3.95
C LEU A 241 10.91 -6.95 -2.58
N LEU A 242 11.51 -6.20 -1.64
CA LEU A 242 10.93 -5.95 -0.32
C LEU A 242 9.61 -5.17 -0.43
N SER A 243 9.56 -4.14 -1.28
CA SER A 243 8.32 -3.41 -1.54
C SER A 243 7.21 -4.33 -2.08
N ARG A 244 7.54 -5.27 -2.99
CA ARG A 244 6.58 -6.25 -3.51
C ARG A 244 6.21 -7.32 -2.48
N ALA A 245 7.17 -7.78 -1.69
CA ALA A 245 6.92 -8.74 -0.61
C ALA A 245 5.98 -8.16 0.46
N GLN A 246 6.04 -6.84 0.72
CA GLN A 246 5.11 -6.16 1.62
C GLN A 246 3.67 -6.19 1.10
N ASP A 247 3.44 -6.18 -0.21
CA ASP A 247 2.10 -6.35 -0.80
C ASP A 247 1.49 -7.72 -0.49
N LEU A 248 2.35 -8.72 -0.21
CA LEU A 248 1.98 -10.08 0.20
C LEU A 248 1.82 -10.26 1.71
N GLY A 249 2.06 -9.21 2.50
CA GLY A 249 2.17 -9.32 3.95
C GLY A 249 3.42 -10.07 4.43
N ILE A 250 4.41 -10.23 3.54
CA ILE A 250 5.73 -10.78 3.84
C ILE A 250 6.67 -9.59 3.98
N PHE A 251 7.42 -9.49 5.06
CA PHE A 251 8.24 -8.34 5.39
C PHE A 251 7.46 -7.02 5.43
N TYR A 252 7.79 -6.18 6.36
CA TYR A 252 7.19 -4.86 6.53
C TYR A 252 8.27 -3.84 6.80
N GLU A 253 8.31 -2.81 5.95
CA GLU A 253 9.15 -1.63 6.13
C GLU A 253 8.28 -0.37 6.11
N ARG A 254 8.36 0.42 7.17
CA ARG A 254 7.55 1.64 7.35
C ARG A 254 7.71 2.67 6.22
N LYS A 255 8.84 2.66 5.51
CA LYS A 255 9.06 3.53 4.35
C LYS A 255 8.15 3.20 3.16
N PHE A 256 7.64 1.97 3.06
CA PHE A 256 6.70 1.56 2.02
C PHE A 256 5.24 1.57 2.49
N ASP A 257 4.99 2.04 3.72
CA ASP A 257 3.63 2.23 4.25
C ASP A 257 3.09 3.59 3.81
N VAL A 258 2.72 3.65 2.54
CA VAL A 258 2.19 4.86 1.89
C VAL A 258 0.67 4.77 1.90
N THR A 259 0.01 5.73 2.55
CA THR A 259 -1.44 5.86 2.53
C THR A 259 -1.92 6.27 1.13
N THR A 260 -2.62 5.39 0.46
CA THR A 260 -3.34 5.72 -0.77
C THR A 260 -4.48 6.68 -0.42
N GLY A 261 -4.30 7.95 -0.72
CA GLY A 261 -5.23 9.09 -0.78
C GLY A 261 -6.47 9.11 0.11
N PHE A 262 -6.71 10.28 0.65
CA PHE A 262 -7.91 10.80 1.33
C PHE A 262 -9.07 9.82 1.54
N GLY A 263 -9.21 9.35 2.76
CA GLY A 263 -10.31 8.57 3.29
C GLY A 263 -9.78 7.46 4.17
N ASN A 264 -10.18 7.48 5.43
CA ASN A 264 -9.86 6.48 6.46
C ASN A 264 -10.43 5.07 6.14
N ASN A 265 -10.60 4.75 4.86
CA ASN A 265 -11.04 3.44 4.44
C ASN A 265 -9.98 2.87 3.49
N PRO A 266 -9.16 1.89 3.91
CA PRO A 266 -8.36 1.13 2.96
C PRO A 266 -9.38 0.51 1.99
N LEU A 267 -9.36 0.93 0.72
CA LEU A 267 -10.12 0.29 -0.33
C LEU A 267 -9.71 -1.18 -0.35
N TYR A 268 -10.47 -2.01 0.36
CA TYR A 268 -10.35 -3.45 0.27
C TYR A 268 -10.61 -3.83 -1.19
N ARG A 269 -9.55 -4.22 -1.89
CA ARG A 269 -9.70 -4.72 -3.26
C ARG A 269 -10.61 -5.94 -3.21
N SER A 270 -11.60 -5.99 -4.10
CA SER A 270 -12.49 -7.12 -4.22
C SER A 270 -11.69 -8.43 -4.34
N LYS A 271 -11.99 -9.40 -3.49
CA LYS A 271 -11.39 -10.74 -3.49
C LYS A 271 -12.26 -11.75 -4.26
N LEU A 272 -13.16 -11.29 -5.15
CA LEU A 272 -14.13 -12.16 -5.85
C LEU A 272 -13.57 -12.82 -7.12
N GLY A 273 -12.45 -12.36 -7.68
CA GLY A 273 -11.88 -12.88 -8.93
C GLY A 273 -11.06 -14.18 -8.79
N PHE A 274 -10.86 -14.70 -7.58
CA PHE A 274 -10.08 -15.93 -7.30
C PHE A 274 -10.61 -16.60 -6.04
N GLU A 275 -10.10 -17.82 -5.71
CA GLU A 275 -10.51 -18.56 -4.52
C GLU A 275 -10.16 -17.79 -3.23
N SER A 276 -11.18 -17.29 -2.56
CA SER A 276 -11.11 -16.49 -1.34
C SER A 276 -12.29 -16.84 -0.41
N PRO A 277 -12.26 -16.44 0.87
CA PRO A 277 -13.41 -16.59 1.74
C PRO A 277 -14.68 -15.97 1.14
N HIS A 278 -14.57 -14.80 0.52
CA HIS A 278 -15.69 -14.08 -0.08
C HIS A 278 -16.27 -14.82 -1.27
N THR A 279 -15.44 -15.34 -2.19
CA THR A 279 -15.91 -16.14 -3.33
C THR A 279 -16.62 -17.42 -2.87
N LEU A 280 -16.06 -18.09 -1.86
CA LEU A 280 -16.70 -19.29 -1.31
C LEU A 280 -18.02 -19.00 -0.60
N THR A 281 -18.10 -17.86 0.09
CA THR A 281 -19.35 -17.41 0.73
C THR A 281 -20.43 -17.12 -0.31
N VAL A 282 -20.11 -16.37 -1.37
CA VAL A 282 -21.08 -16.12 -2.45
C VAL A 282 -21.54 -17.42 -3.11
N GLN A 283 -20.63 -18.40 -3.29
CA GLN A 283 -21.03 -19.71 -3.85
C GLN A 283 -21.92 -20.52 -2.90
N ARG A 284 -21.74 -20.38 -1.59
CA ARG A 284 -22.45 -21.14 -0.55
C ARG A 284 -23.84 -20.60 -0.26
N VAL A 285 -23.98 -19.27 -0.21
CA VAL A 285 -25.28 -18.63 0.10
C VAL A 285 -26.27 -18.92 -1.02
N ASP A 286 -27.46 -19.44 -0.65
CA ASP A 286 -28.52 -19.74 -1.59
C ASP A 286 -29.20 -18.44 -2.08
N ALA A 287 -29.71 -18.46 -3.31
CA ALA A 287 -30.42 -17.34 -3.88
C ALA A 287 -31.73 -17.04 -3.08
N GLY A 288 -32.03 -15.76 -2.92
CA GLY A 288 -33.25 -15.31 -2.19
C GLY A 288 -33.15 -15.39 -0.67
N SER A 289 -32.01 -15.79 -0.11
CA SER A 289 -31.83 -15.95 1.34
C SER A 289 -31.74 -14.61 2.06
N SER A 290 -32.07 -14.61 3.35
CA SER A 290 -31.81 -13.51 4.28
C SER A 290 -30.42 -13.63 4.87
N VAL A 291 -29.62 -12.58 4.73
CA VAL A 291 -28.19 -12.57 5.10
C VAL A 291 -27.88 -11.37 5.98
N ILE A 292 -27.14 -11.58 7.06
CA ILE A 292 -26.49 -10.49 7.78
C ILE A 292 -24.96 -10.55 7.56
N ASP A 293 -24.40 -9.46 7.04
CA ASP A 293 -22.97 -9.27 6.83
C ASP A 293 -22.38 -8.40 7.95
N ILE A 294 -21.76 -9.06 8.92
CA ILE A 294 -21.17 -8.41 10.10
C ILE A 294 -19.73 -8.02 9.77
N GLY A 295 -19.40 -6.72 9.88
CA GLY A 295 -18.17 -6.14 9.39
C GLY A 295 -18.21 -5.92 7.88
N CYS A 296 -19.32 -5.40 7.36
CA CYS A 296 -19.60 -5.29 5.92
C CYS A 296 -18.71 -4.27 5.18
N ALA A 297 -18.00 -3.41 5.89
CA ALA A 297 -17.02 -2.44 5.35
C ALA A 297 -17.53 -1.67 4.11
N SER A 298 -16.88 -1.84 2.95
CA SER A 298 -17.24 -1.16 1.69
C SER A 298 -18.35 -1.86 0.90
N GLY A 299 -19.00 -2.90 1.44
CA GLY A 299 -20.18 -3.55 0.87
C GLY A 299 -19.98 -4.28 -0.48
N TYR A 300 -18.75 -4.62 -0.87
CA TYR A 300 -18.55 -5.33 -2.14
C TYR A 300 -19.12 -6.76 -2.13
N LEU A 301 -19.21 -7.40 -0.97
CA LEU A 301 -19.87 -8.69 -0.82
C LEU A 301 -21.39 -8.55 -0.97
N SER A 302 -21.95 -7.48 -0.41
CA SER A 302 -23.38 -7.17 -0.52
C SER A 302 -23.84 -7.06 -1.97
N ARG A 303 -23.03 -6.44 -2.84
CA ARG A 303 -23.33 -6.36 -4.30
C ARG A 303 -23.49 -7.74 -4.93
N ALA A 304 -22.55 -8.65 -4.66
CA ALA A 304 -22.60 -10.01 -5.19
C ALA A 304 -23.77 -10.83 -4.64
N LEU A 305 -24.18 -10.60 -3.39
CA LEU A 305 -25.34 -11.25 -2.78
C LEU A 305 -26.65 -10.67 -3.33
N LYS A 306 -26.71 -9.37 -3.60
CA LYS A 306 -27.88 -8.75 -4.26
C LYS A 306 -28.10 -9.27 -5.68
N GLU A 307 -27.03 -9.60 -6.43
CA GLU A 307 -27.16 -10.27 -7.73
C GLU A 307 -27.84 -11.65 -7.61
N LYS A 308 -27.72 -12.31 -6.45
CA LYS A 308 -28.43 -13.55 -6.09
C LYS A 308 -29.81 -13.30 -5.48
N GLN A 309 -30.32 -12.07 -5.53
CA GLN A 309 -31.62 -11.69 -4.96
C GLN A 309 -31.74 -11.89 -3.44
N CYS A 310 -30.63 -11.93 -2.72
CA CYS A 310 -30.62 -12.03 -1.26
C CYS A 310 -31.11 -10.72 -0.61
N MET A 311 -31.75 -10.84 0.55
CA MET A 311 -31.98 -9.71 1.45
C MET A 311 -30.74 -9.55 2.34
N VAL A 312 -30.05 -8.42 2.23
CA VAL A 312 -28.76 -8.20 2.89
C VAL A 312 -28.87 -7.09 3.94
N THR A 313 -28.65 -7.45 5.18
CA THR A 313 -28.46 -6.49 6.29
C THR A 313 -26.96 -6.35 6.56
N GLY A 314 -26.42 -5.13 6.53
CA GLY A 314 -25.06 -4.83 6.93
C GLY A 314 -24.97 -4.41 8.39
N LEU A 315 -23.92 -4.82 9.09
CA LEU A 315 -23.60 -4.33 10.43
C LEU A 315 -22.13 -3.95 10.49
N ASP A 316 -21.83 -2.71 10.85
CA ASP A 316 -20.47 -2.20 10.97
C ASP A 316 -20.41 -1.06 11.98
N ARG A 317 -19.23 -0.80 12.57
CA ARG A 317 -19.03 0.36 13.45
C ARG A 317 -18.91 1.68 12.68
N PHE A 318 -18.52 1.62 11.40
CA PHE A 318 -18.40 2.78 10.53
C PHE A 318 -19.58 2.85 9.54
N PRO A 319 -20.02 4.08 9.18
CA PRO A 319 -21.05 4.21 8.17
C PRO A 319 -20.58 3.68 6.81
N VAL A 320 -21.46 2.99 6.10
CA VAL A 320 -21.17 2.52 4.74
C VAL A 320 -21.46 3.61 3.71
N PRO A 321 -20.77 3.61 2.54
CA PRO A 321 -21.07 4.53 1.45
C PRO A 321 -22.54 4.38 0.98
N ALA A 322 -23.17 5.49 0.59
CA ALA A 322 -24.59 5.52 0.22
C ALA A 322 -24.93 4.68 -1.04
N ASP A 323 -23.93 4.34 -1.85
CA ASP A 323 -24.07 3.53 -3.05
C ASP A 323 -23.97 2.01 -2.80
N VAL A 324 -23.78 1.60 -1.54
CA VAL A 324 -23.73 0.18 -1.16
C VAL A 324 -25.16 -0.38 -1.13
N PRO A 325 -25.47 -1.44 -1.90
CA PRO A 325 -26.81 -1.99 -2.00
C PRO A 325 -27.14 -2.90 -0.79
N LEU A 326 -27.49 -2.30 0.34
CA LEU A 326 -28.01 -2.97 1.53
C LEU A 326 -29.51 -2.72 1.64
N ASP A 327 -30.26 -3.71 2.14
CA ASP A 327 -31.67 -3.51 2.50
C ASP A 327 -31.81 -2.82 3.85
N HIS A 328 -30.91 -3.14 4.78
CA HIS A 328 -30.80 -2.51 6.08
C HIS A 328 -29.36 -2.33 6.48
N PHE A 329 -29.06 -1.27 7.24
CA PHE A 329 -27.75 -1.05 7.84
C PHE A 329 -27.91 -0.74 9.33
N ILE A 330 -27.07 -1.39 10.14
CA ILE A 330 -27.03 -1.20 11.59
C ILE A 330 -25.61 -0.75 11.96
N GLN A 331 -25.51 0.46 12.49
CA GLN A 331 -24.22 0.93 13.02
C GLN A 331 -24.04 0.43 14.46
N HIS A 332 -23.01 -0.39 14.70
CA HIS A 332 -22.76 -0.99 16.01
C HIS A 332 -21.29 -1.40 16.18
N ASP A 333 -20.75 -1.21 17.38
CA ASP A 333 -19.40 -1.67 17.74
C ASP A 333 -19.49 -3.12 18.27
N LEU A 334 -18.80 -4.04 17.60
CA LEU A 334 -18.81 -5.47 17.94
C LEU A 334 -18.07 -5.79 19.25
N ASP A 335 -17.33 -4.84 19.82
CA ASP A 335 -16.72 -4.96 21.15
C ASP A 335 -17.73 -4.66 22.29
N GLU A 336 -18.94 -4.20 21.96
CA GLU A 336 -20.06 -4.07 22.91
C GLU A 336 -20.60 -5.44 23.32
N PRO A 337 -21.16 -5.56 24.55
CA PRO A 337 -21.48 -6.87 25.13
C PRO A 337 -22.61 -7.63 24.43
N ASP A 338 -23.53 -6.93 23.77
CA ASP A 338 -24.72 -7.54 23.16
C ASP A 338 -24.91 -7.08 21.72
N LEU A 339 -25.39 -7.99 20.87
CA LEU A 339 -25.74 -7.66 19.50
C LEU A 339 -27.15 -7.01 19.45
N PRO A 340 -27.32 -5.93 18.67
CA PRO A 340 -28.58 -5.17 18.62
C PRO A 340 -29.69 -5.86 17.81
N ILE A 341 -29.46 -7.09 17.35
CA ILE A 341 -30.36 -7.81 16.44
C ILE A 341 -30.40 -9.29 16.76
N ASP A 342 -31.60 -9.90 16.54
CA ASP A 342 -31.80 -11.35 16.59
C ASP A 342 -31.18 -12.01 15.34
N VAL A 343 -30.06 -12.70 15.50
CA VAL A 343 -29.42 -13.42 14.37
C VAL A 343 -30.21 -14.63 13.89
N GLY A 344 -31.16 -15.14 14.69
CA GLY A 344 -32.03 -16.26 14.32
C GLY A 344 -33.05 -15.92 13.22
N GLN A 345 -33.23 -14.66 12.85
CA GLN A 345 -34.08 -14.25 11.73
C GLN A 345 -33.40 -14.39 10.35
N PHE A 346 -32.12 -14.64 10.32
CA PHE A 346 -31.34 -14.78 9.09
C PHE A 346 -31.12 -16.26 8.74
N ASP A 347 -30.96 -16.53 7.46
CA ASP A 347 -30.49 -17.82 6.96
C ASP A 347 -28.99 -17.98 7.13
N TYR A 348 -28.28 -16.88 6.87
CA TYR A 348 -26.82 -16.81 6.93
C TYR A 348 -26.34 -15.63 7.76
N VAL A 349 -25.30 -15.88 8.57
CA VAL A 349 -24.53 -14.86 9.29
C VAL A 349 -23.09 -14.90 8.77
N LEU A 350 -22.59 -13.79 8.26
CA LEU A 350 -21.26 -13.70 7.68
C LEU A 350 -20.33 -12.92 8.60
N LEU A 351 -19.11 -13.45 8.83
CA LEU A 351 -18.05 -12.89 9.67
C LEU A 351 -16.73 -13.13 8.96
N LEU A 352 -16.51 -12.41 7.86
CA LEU A 352 -15.34 -12.61 7.01
C LEU A 352 -14.22 -11.64 7.35
N ASP A 353 -13.12 -12.19 7.90
CA ASP A 353 -11.95 -11.41 8.33
C ASP A 353 -12.33 -10.32 9.37
N VAL A 354 -13.13 -10.67 10.39
CA VAL A 354 -13.64 -9.78 11.43
C VAL A 354 -13.15 -10.17 12.82
N ILE A 355 -13.18 -11.46 13.15
CA ILE A 355 -12.92 -12.00 14.50
C ILE A 355 -11.53 -11.60 15.02
N GLU A 356 -10.54 -11.51 14.14
CA GLU A 356 -9.18 -11.12 14.47
C GLU A 356 -9.02 -9.66 14.90
N HIS A 357 -9.98 -8.81 14.58
CA HIS A 357 -9.97 -7.39 14.95
C HIS A 357 -10.62 -7.12 16.30
N LEU A 358 -11.37 -8.07 16.85
CA LEU A 358 -12.10 -7.92 18.11
C LEU A 358 -11.14 -7.98 19.31
N ARG A 359 -11.38 -7.14 20.30
CA ARG A 359 -10.62 -7.16 21.59
C ARG A 359 -10.90 -8.41 22.37
N SER A 360 -12.15 -8.89 22.33
CA SER A 360 -12.62 -10.07 23.07
C SER A 360 -13.46 -10.98 22.17
N PRO A 361 -12.83 -11.72 21.22
CA PRO A 361 -13.55 -12.59 20.31
C PRO A 361 -14.38 -13.64 21.04
N GLU A 362 -13.97 -14.11 22.22
CA GLU A 362 -14.69 -15.07 23.06
C GLU A 362 -16.05 -14.49 23.49
N ARG A 363 -16.07 -13.26 24.00
CA ARG A 363 -17.33 -12.58 24.40
C ARG A 363 -18.26 -12.35 23.22
N PHE A 364 -17.71 -11.96 22.10
CA PHE A 364 -18.49 -11.74 20.88
C PHE A 364 -19.14 -13.03 20.38
N VAL A 365 -18.41 -14.16 20.34
CA VAL A 365 -18.95 -15.44 19.89
C VAL A 365 -20.02 -15.95 20.87
N ASP A 366 -19.84 -15.72 22.18
CA ASP A 366 -20.89 -15.99 23.18
C ASP A 366 -22.12 -15.11 22.97
N ALA A 367 -21.95 -13.80 22.69
CA ALA A 367 -23.06 -12.90 22.38
C ALA A 367 -23.80 -13.33 21.10
N LEU A 368 -23.04 -13.70 20.06
CA LEU A 368 -23.59 -14.21 18.80
C LEU A 368 -24.49 -15.44 19.02
N ARG A 369 -24.05 -16.38 19.89
CA ARG A 369 -24.87 -17.54 20.24
C ARG A 369 -26.14 -17.15 21.01
N ARG A 370 -26.05 -16.23 21.99
CA ARG A 370 -27.19 -15.75 22.77
C ARG A 370 -28.21 -14.96 21.95
N ALA A 371 -27.73 -14.25 20.92
CA ALA A 371 -28.59 -13.45 20.04
C ALA A 371 -29.50 -14.27 19.14
N ARG A 372 -29.43 -15.60 19.19
CA ARG A 372 -30.39 -16.52 18.54
C ARG A 372 -31.62 -16.67 19.40
N LYS A 373 -32.75 -16.09 19.00
CA LYS A 373 -34.06 -16.18 19.71
C LYS A 373 -35.05 -17.08 19.02
N LYS A 374 -34.83 -17.49 17.78
CA LYS A 374 -35.72 -18.36 16.99
C LYS A 374 -35.23 -19.80 16.93
N ASP A 375 -36.17 -20.72 16.62
CA ASP A 375 -35.87 -22.15 16.48
C ASP A 375 -34.86 -22.47 15.39
N LYS A 376 -34.93 -21.72 14.28
CA LYS A 376 -34.02 -21.88 13.16
C LYS A 376 -32.64 -21.39 13.53
N ALA A 377 -31.64 -22.27 13.45
CA ALA A 377 -30.24 -21.91 13.60
C ALA A 377 -29.70 -21.38 12.27
N PRO A 378 -29.19 -20.15 12.22
CA PRO A 378 -28.52 -19.67 11.02
C PRO A 378 -27.27 -20.47 10.73
N GLU A 379 -26.87 -20.53 9.47
CA GLU A 379 -25.54 -20.96 9.09
C GLU A 379 -24.58 -19.78 9.25
N VAL A 380 -23.56 -19.95 10.09
CA VAL A 380 -22.58 -18.89 10.36
C VAL A 380 -21.31 -19.20 9.56
N ILE A 381 -20.96 -18.31 8.64
CA ILE A 381 -19.75 -18.44 7.80
C ILE A 381 -18.71 -17.48 8.32
N VAL A 382 -17.55 -18.03 8.71
CA VAL A 382 -16.49 -17.26 9.35
C VAL A 382 -15.13 -17.47 8.66
N SER A 383 -14.32 -16.42 8.59
CA SER A 383 -12.95 -16.53 8.14
C SER A 383 -12.00 -15.68 8.97
N THR A 384 -10.72 -16.06 8.95
CA THR A 384 -9.62 -15.31 9.57
C THR A 384 -8.28 -15.70 8.96
N GLY A 385 -7.23 -14.91 9.20
CA GLY A 385 -5.87 -15.22 8.84
C GLY A 385 -5.31 -16.43 9.60
N ASN A 386 -4.48 -17.25 8.95
CA ASN A 386 -3.79 -18.36 9.59
C ASN A 386 -2.36 -17.98 9.97
N VAL A 387 -2.10 -17.66 11.23
CA VAL A 387 -0.74 -17.31 11.71
C VAL A 387 0.26 -18.48 11.56
N ALA A 388 -0.24 -19.72 11.48
CA ALA A 388 0.59 -20.90 11.26
C ALA A 388 0.97 -21.14 9.77
N PHE A 389 0.70 -20.21 8.88
CA PHE A 389 1.10 -20.26 7.48
C PHE A 389 2.61 -20.38 7.33
N VAL A 390 3.08 -21.14 6.34
CA VAL A 390 4.49 -21.50 6.16
C VAL A 390 5.43 -20.27 6.16
N LEU A 391 5.06 -19.19 5.49
CA LEU A 391 5.90 -17.99 5.45
C LEU A 391 5.98 -17.28 6.80
N THR A 392 4.88 -17.21 7.55
CA THR A 392 4.87 -16.64 8.91
C THR A 392 5.76 -17.47 9.85
N ARG A 393 5.70 -18.80 9.74
CA ARG A 393 6.58 -19.69 10.53
C ARG A 393 8.04 -19.53 10.15
N LEU A 394 8.34 -19.43 8.85
CA LEU A 394 9.71 -19.25 8.38
C LEU A 394 10.26 -17.90 8.83
N MET A 395 9.49 -16.84 8.71
CA MET A 395 9.87 -15.50 9.21
C MET A 395 10.16 -15.53 10.70
N LEU A 396 9.27 -16.15 11.50
CA LEU A 396 9.46 -16.27 12.95
C LEU A 396 10.72 -17.09 13.28
N SER A 397 10.99 -18.16 12.55
CA SER A 397 12.23 -18.96 12.72
C SER A 397 13.50 -18.18 12.43
N LEU A 398 13.40 -17.15 11.58
CA LEU A 398 14.50 -16.21 11.27
C LEU A 398 14.52 -14.99 12.18
N GLY A 399 13.67 -14.93 13.22
CA GLY A 399 13.57 -13.82 14.15
C GLY A 399 12.74 -12.64 13.68
N TYR A 400 11.96 -12.78 12.58
CA TYR A 400 11.08 -11.74 12.06
C TYR A 400 9.62 -12.01 12.44
N PHE A 401 9.02 -11.10 13.20
CA PHE A 401 7.58 -11.11 13.54
C PHE A 401 7.04 -9.69 13.48
N ASN A 402 6.99 -9.14 12.27
CA ASN A 402 6.68 -7.74 12.04
C ASN A 402 5.23 -7.58 11.57
N TYR A 403 4.46 -6.79 12.31
CA TYR A 403 3.12 -6.38 11.87
C TYR A 403 3.21 -5.38 10.73
N GLY A 404 2.31 -5.49 9.76
CA GLY A 404 2.21 -4.63 8.60
C GLY A 404 0.83 -4.00 8.43
N ALA A 405 0.66 -3.18 7.42
CA ALA A 405 -0.62 -2.55 7.12
C ALA A 405 -1.68 -3.51 6.54
N ARG A 406 -1.30 -4.75 6.24
CA ARG A 406 -2.18 -5.79 5.63
C ARG A 406 -1.60 -7.19 5.86
N GLY A 407 -2.45 -8.19 5.73
CA GLY A 407 -2.05 -9.59 5.73
C GLY A 407 -2.34 -10.30 7.06
N ILE A 408 -1.68 -11.45 7.28
CA ILE A 408 -1.91 -12.24 8.51
C ILE A 408 -1.48 -11.46 9.76
N LEU A 409 -0.37 -10.73 9.67
CA LEU A 409 0.14 -9.86 10.74
C LEU A 409 -0.25 -8.39 10.43
N ASP A 410 -1.55 -8.11 10.36
CA ASP A 410 -2.06 -6.75 10.21
C ASP A 410 -1.97 -6.00 11.54
N LEU A 411 -1.62 -4.70 11.49
CA LEU A 411 -1.52 -3.82 12.67
C LEU A 411 -2.83 -3.69 13.45
N THR A 412 -3.96 -3.96 12.80
CA THR A 412 -5.29 -3.91 13.41
C THR A 412 -5.74 -5.25 14.00
N HIS A 413 -4.99 -6.34 13.77
CA HIS A 413 -5.29 -7.64 14.36
C HIS A 413 -4.93 -7.66 15.85
N THR A 414 -5.91 -7.80 16.70
CA THR A 414 -5.73 -7.94 18.14
C THR A 414 -5.50 -9.39 18.56
N ARG A 415 -5.96 -10.34 17.73
CA ARG A 415 -5.82 -11.79 17.94
C ARG A 415 -5.35 -12.49 16.67
N LEU A 416 -4.50 -13.48 16.86
CA LEU A 416 -3.98 -14.32 15.77
C LEU A 416 -4.42 -15.76 15.97
N PHE A 417 -4.91 -16.38 14.90
CA PHE A 417 -5.49 -17.71 14.97
C PHE A 417 -4.72 -18.74 14.15
N THR A 418 -4.71 -19.96 14.66
CA THR A 418 -4.39 -21.19 13.93
C THR A 418 -5.68 -21.95 13.68
N PHE A 419 -5.66 -23.02 12.87
CA PHE A 419 -6.83 -23.90 12.70
C PHE A 419 -7.35 -24.45 14.03
N SER A 420 -6.44 -24.81 14.93
CA SER A 420 -6.80 -25.35 16.24
C SER A 420 -7.45 -24.31 17.15
N SER A 421 -6.82 -23.14 17.30
CA SER A 421 -7.33 -22.10 18.19
C SER A 421 -8.64 -21.46 17.67
N PHE A 422 -8.78 -21.30 16.34
CA PHE A 422 -10.00 -20.76 15.75
C PHE A 422 -11.18 -21.73 15.86
N ARG A 423 -10.92 -23.02 15.68
CA ARG A 423 -11.90 -24.07 15.91
C ARG A 423 -12.33 -24.12 17.39
N ALA A 424 -11.36 -24.12 18.30
CA ALA A 424 -11.63 -24.16 19.74
C ALA A 424 -12.48 -22.95 20.21
N LEU A 425 -12.27 -21.77 19.66
CA LEU A 425 -13.06 -20.58 19.96
C LEU A 425 -14.56 -20.82 19.78
N PHE A 426 -14.96 -21.41 18.65
CA PHE A 426 -16.37 -21.69 18.35
C PHE A 426 -16.90 -22.93 19.07
N GLU A 427 -16.12 -24.02 19.14
CA GLU A 427 -16.55 -25.23 19.85
C GLU A 427 -16.80 -24.98 21.33
N GLN A 428 -15.90 -24.25 22.00
CA GLN A 428 -16.04 -23.90 23.43
C GLN A 428 -17.20 -22.94 23.68
N ALA A 429 -17.53 -22.08 22.73
CA ALA A 429 -18.71 -21.22 22.81
C ALA A 429 -20.02 -21.95 22.49
N GLY A 430 -19.97 -23.26 22.18
CA GLY A 430 -21.16 -24.06 21.90
C GLY A 430 -21.67 -23.93 20.46
N PHE A 431 -20.76 -23.92 19.50
CA PHE A 431 -21.10 -24.07 18.09
C PHE A 431 -20.67 -25.44 17.58
N GLN A 432 -21.45 -26.00 16.70
CA GLN A 432 -21.11 -27.20 15.93
C GLN A 432 -20.35 -26.79 14.68
N ILE A 433 -19.17 -27.36 14.44
CA ILE A 433 -18.39 -27.14 13.23
C ILE A 433 -18.90 -28.06 12.12
N GLU A 434 -19.43 -27.50 11.04
CA GLU A 434 -19.91 -28.26 9.88
C GLU A 434 -18.83 -28.45 8.83
N LYS A 435 -18.06 -27.41 8.57
CA LYS A 435 -17.03 -27.45 7.54
C LYS A 435 -15.81 -26.60 7.93
N VAL A 436 -14.62 -27.09 7.61
CA VAL A 436 -13.36 -26.35 7.77
C VAL A 436 -12.53 -26.49 6.50
N ARG A 437 -12.19 -25.35 5.91
CA ARG A 437 -11.39 -25.30 4.66
C ARG A 437 -10.21 -24.35 4.81
N GLY A 438 -9.10 -24.71 4.19
CA GLY A 438 -7.94 -23.84 4.03
C GLY A 438 -8.08 -23.05 2.74
N ILE A 439 -7.73 -21.77 2.79
CA ILE A 439 -7.77 -20.85 1.66
C ILE A 439 -6.34 -20.57 1.21
N PRO A 440 -6.04 -20.60 -0.09
CA PRO A 440 -4.71 -20.32 -0.60
C PRO A 440 -4.33 -18.85 -0.45
N ALA A 441 -3.03 -18.56 -0.52
CA ALA A 441 -2.53 -17.20 -0.56
C ALA A 441 -3.01 -16.47 -1.84
N PRO A 442 -3.30 -15.16 -1.76
CA PRO A 442 -3.87 -14.38 -2.86
C PRO A 442 -2.81 -14.01 -3.91
N PHE A 443 -2.14 -15.02 -4.51
CA PHE A 443 -1.08 -14.82 -5.50
C PHE A 443 -1.46 -13.88 -6.67
N PRO A 444 -2.70 -13.89 -7.20
CA PRO A 444 -3.08 -12.95 -8.25
C PRO A 444 -3.00 -11.47 -7.83
N LEU A 445 -3.23 -11.16 -6.56
CA LEU A 445 -3.06 -9.80 -6.04
C LEU A 445 -1.58 -9.39 -5.92
N ALA A 446 -0.70 -10.36 -5.76
CA ALA A 446 0.71 -10.16 -5.50
C ALA A 446 1.57 -10.07 -6.76
N VAL A 447 1.38 -11.05 -7.66
CA VAL A 447 2.18 -11.17 -8.90
C VAL A 447 1.38 -10.87 -10.17
N GLY A 448 0.12 -10.44 -10.01
CA GLY A 448 -0.82 -10.18 -11.10
C GLY A 448 -1.63 -11.40 -11.52
N ASP A 449 -2.82 -11.17 -12.10
CA ASP A 449 -3.67 -12.24 -12.65
C ASP A 449 -3.12 -12.68 -14.01
N ASN A 450 -2.03 -13.43 -13.97
CA ASN A 450 -1.34 -13.99 -15.12
C ASN A 450 -1.09 -15.49 -14.92
N TRP A 451 -0.50 -16.16 -15.91
CA TRP A 451 -0.23 -17.60 -15.85
C TRP A 451 0.60 -17.99 -14.63
N LEU A 452 1.57 -17.16 -14.20
CA LEU A 452 2.41 -17.41 -13.03
C LEU A 452 1.59 -17.34 -11.72
N GLY A 453 0.77 -16.30 -11.55
CA GLY A 453 -0.09 -16.17 -10.37
C GLY A 453 -1.09 -17.33 -10.26
N ARG A 454 -1.66 -17.76 -11.40
CA ARG A 454 -2.58 -18.90 -11.46
C ARG A 454 -1.87 -20.24 -11.18
N SER A 455 -0.64 -20.42 -11.67
CA SER A 455 0.16 -21.62 -11.38
C SER A 455 0.54 -21.72 -9.91
N LEU A 456 0.98 -20.61 -9.30
CA LEU A 456 1.27 -20.57 -7.86
C LEU A 456 0.03 -20.87 -7.02
N LEU A 457 -1.13 -20.38 -7.43
CA LEU A 457 -2.41 -20.67 -6.77
C LEU A 457 -2.74 -22.18 -6.86
N ALA A 458 -2.55 -22.81 -8.02
CA ALA A 458 -2.79 -24.24 -8.22
C ALA A 458 -1.83 -25.10 -7.39
N ILE A 459 -0.55 -24.76 -7.37
CA ILE A 459 0.46 -25.44 -6.53
C ILE A 459 0.08 -25.30 -5.04
N ASN A 460 -0.28 -24.11 -4.59
CA ASN A 460 -0.65 -23.89 -3.20
C ASN A 460 -1.89 -24.71 -2.80
N ARG A 461 -2.88 -24.86 -3.69
CA ARG A 461 -4.04 -25.75 -3.46
C ARG A 461 -3.63 -27.20 -3.23
N ILE A 462 -2.69 -27.72 -4.04
CA ILE A 462 -2.16 -29.08 -3.87
C ILE A 462 -1.48 -29.22 -2.50
N LEU A 463 -0.64 -28.26 -2.14
CA LEU A 463 0.06 -28.22 -0.86
C LEU A 463 -0.91 -28.14 0.34
N ILE A 464 -2.01 -27.37 0.23
CA ILE A 464 -3.08 -27.33 1.23
C ILE A 464 -3.72 -28.70 1.40
N GLY A 465 -3.90 -29.47 0.31
CA GLY A 465 -4.37 -30.86 0.36
C GLY A 465 -3.45 -31.79 1.15
N ILE A 466 -2.12 -31.54 1.10
CA ILE A 466 -1.11 -32.34 1.81
C ILE A 466 -1.03 -31.92 3.29
N TRP A 467 -0.92 -30.61 3.55
CA TRP A 467 -0.78 -30.09 4.92
C TRP A 467 -1.50 -28.75 5.09
N ARG A 468 -2.80 -28.85 5.35
CA ARG A 468 -3.71 -27.71 5.45
C ARG A 468 -3.24 -26.60 6.40
N SER A 469 -2.83 -26.95 7.63
CA SER A 469 -2.44 -25.95 8.63
C SER A 469 -1.17 -25.18 8.27
N LEU A 470 -0.29 -25.77 7.44
CA LEU A 470 0.98 -25.17 7.03
C LEU A 470 0.83 -24.29 5.78
N PHE A 471 0.02 -24.73 4.81
CA PHE A 471 -0.01 -24.09 3.50
C PHE A 471 -1.24 -23.21 3.25
N SER A 472 -2.22 -23.17 4.17
CA SER A 472 -3.34 -22.25 4.06
C SER A 472 -2.96 -20.86 4.57
N TYR A 473 -3.30 -19.84 3.79
CA TYR A 473 -3.14 -18.43 4.15
C TYR A 473 -4.28 -17.95 5.08
N GLN A 474 -5.52 -18.37 4.78
CA GLN A 474 -6.69 -18.09 5.62
C GLN A 474 -7.42 -19.37 6.01
N ILE A 475 -8.20 -19.27 7.06
CA ILE A 475 -9.09 -20.30 7.57
C ILE A 475 -10.52 -19.91 7.23
N PHE A 476 -11.27 -20.82 6.64
CA PHE A 476 -12.70 -20.67 6.36
C PHE A 476 -13.46 -21.75 7.09
N MET A 477 -14.46 -21.39 7.87
CA MET A 477 -15.31 -22.33 8.58
C MET A 477 -16.79 -22.01 8.38
N VAL A 478 -17.59 -23.07 8.41
CA VAL A 478 -19.05 -23.02 8.50
C VAL A 478 -19.44 -23.66 9.82
N VAL A 479 -20.16 -22.91 10.64
CA VAL A 479 -20.53 -23.33 11.99
C VAL A 479 -22.02 -23.06 12.26
N ARG A 480 -22.65 -23.81 13.17
CA ARG A 480 -24.02 -23.57 13.64
C ARG A 480 -24.07 -23.40 15.15
N PRO A 481 -24.81 -22.42 15.66
CA PRO A 481 -25.00 -22.26 17.11
C PRO A 481 -25.88 -23.37 17.65
N LEU A 482 -25.37 -24.08 18.66
CA LEU A 482 -26.19 -25.02 19.43
C LEU A 482 -27.16 -24.27 20.37
N PRO A 483 -28.31 -24.83 20.69
CA PRO A 483 -29.24 -24.23 21.62
C PRO A 483 -28.58 -23.89 22.97
N THR A 484 -28.95 -22.78 23.56
CA THR A 484 -28.56 -22.46 24.94
C THR A 484 -29.39 -23.26 25.94
N VAL A 485 -28.83 -23.46 27.17
CA VAL A 485 -29.55 -24.15 28.22
C VAL A 485 -30.87 -23.43 28.57
N ASN A 486 -30.86 -22.09 28.55
CA ASN A 486 -32.05 -21.29 28.81
C ASN A 486 -33.14 -21.56 27.74
N TRP A 487 -32.74 -21.54 26.46
CA TRP A 487 -33.68 -21.86 25.36
C TRP A 487 -34.22 -23.27 25.47
N LEU A 488 -33.42 -24.28 25.82
CA LEU A 488 -33.88 -25.66 26.03
C LEU A 488 -34.85 -25.75 27.19
N LEU A 489 -34.63 -25.00 28.27
CA LEU A 489 -35.53 -24.96 29.41
C LEU A 489 -36.88 -24.33 29.04
N GLU A 490 -36.90 -23.18 28.36
CA GLU A 490 -38.12 -22.54 27.87
C GLU A 490 -38.92 -23.48 26.97
N ARG A 491 -38.27 -24.16 26.04
CA ARG A 491 -38.91 -25.16 25.16
C ARG A 491 -39.46 -26.38 25.92
N ALA A 492 -38.77 -26.80 26.97
CA ALA A 492 -39.28 -27.89 27.82
C ALA A 492 -40.59 -27.49 28.52
N PHE A 493 -40.66 -26.25 29.01
CA PHE A 493 -41.91 -25.72 29.58
C PHE A 493 -43.05 -25.64 28.54
N GLU A 494 -42.80 -25.01 27.39
CA GLU A 494 -43.78 -24.90 26.31
C GLU A 494 -44.30 -26.28 25.85
N THR A 495 -43.40 -27.24 25.70
CA THR A 495 -43.75 -28.60 25.29
C THR A 495 -44.59 -29.31 26.36
N ALA A 496 -44.27 -29.13 27.65
CA ALA A 496 -45.02 -29.68 28.76
C ALA A 496 -46.45 -29.11 28.84
N GLU A 497 -46.61 -27.78 28.66
CA GLU A 497 -47.90 -27.11 28.61
C GLU A 497 -48.76 -27.61 27.44
N GLN A 498 -48.19 -27.72 26.24
CA GLN A 498 -48.90 -28.25 25.05
C GLN A 498 -49.36 -29.67 25.23
N ARG A 499 -48.54 -30.54 25.86
CA ARG A 499 -48.93 -31.93 26.16
C ARG A 499 -50.02 -31.99 27.21
N THR A 500 -49.96 -31.12 28.21
CA THR A 500 -51.00 -31.03 29.26
C THR A 500 -52.32 -30.54 28.70
N ALA A 501 -52.32 -29.57 27.79
CA ALA A 501 -53.50 -29.08 27.11
C ALA A 501 -54.15 -30.18 26.25
N LYS A 502 -53.37 -30.88 25.42
CA LYS A 502 -53.87 -32.02 24.60
C LYS A 502 -54.39 -33.19 25.42
N GLY A 503 -53.86 -33.48 26.61
CA GLY A 503 -54.35 -34.51 27.50
C GLY A 503 -55.61 -34.13 28.25
N ARG A 504 -56.03 -32.84 28.22
CA ARG A 504 -57.31 -32.37 28.76
C ARG A 504 -58.45 -32.36 27.73
N GLU A 505 -58.13 -32.43 26.45
CA GLU A 505 -59.07 -32.48 25.32
C GLU A 505 -59.39 -33.94 24.86
N ALA A 506 -58.63 -34.93 25.34
CA ALA A 506 -58.78 -36.34 25.08
C ALA A 506 -59.46 -37.01 26.31
#